data_9b903f6aee3dad47e8f8ab022320f37a
#
_entry.id   9b903f6aee3dad47e8f8ab022320f37a
#
_cell.length_a   1.000
_cell.length_b   1.000
_cell.length_c   1.000
_cell.angle_alpha   90.00
_cell.angle_beta   90.00
_cell.angle_gamma   90.00
#
_symmetry.space_group_name_H-M   'P 1'
#
loop_
_entity.id
_entity.type
_entity.pdbx_description
1 polymer ?
#
loop_
_entity_poly.entity_id
_entity_poly.type
_entity_poly.pdbx_seq_one_letter_code
_entity_poly.pdbx_strand_id
1 'polypeptide(L)'
;MNITLLGCGRWGSFIAWYMDSVKHNNVMVWGRENDPLLDNLIKTRKNDYVEFPKSIQLTKNLEQALNHSDIIIISISAQGVRDLMSHINKIPCYKDKTFVLCMKGIEDSTGKRLSEVLIESGVDKNKIAVWVGPGHIQEFTRMVPNCMIIDSYNPELTKFLVENFSSDLIRYYIGNDIIGTEIGAAAKNVMGIGAGMLDGLGCPVLKGALMARGAYEVSQLIKAKGGNQLSAYGLCHLGDYEATLFSQHSHNRKFGEMFVKGEPFSKLAEGVATTKAMLKMANHLNIELPITQAIDNILNNKFTPQQILDELFSRDNKKEFDN
;
A
#
# COMPACT_ATOMS: atom_id res chain seq x y z
N MET A 1 -15.55 -19.86 0.99
CA MET A 1 -14.62 -19.96 -0.15
C MET A 1 -13.27 -20.43 0.33
N ASN A 2 -12.41 -20.92 -0.58
CA ASN A 2 -10.99 -21.07 -0.29
C ASN A 2 -10.28 -19.75 -0.62
N ILE A 3 -9.38 -19.32 0.25
CA ILE A 3 -8.57 -18.11 0.09
C ILE A 3 -7.11 -18.44 0.39
N THR A 4 -6.20 -18.00 -0.47
CA THR A 4 -4.76 -18.13 -0.22
C THR A 4 -4.16 -16.75 0.02
N LEU A 5 -3.39 -16.62 1.10
CA LEU A 5 -2.57 -15.45 1.42
C LEU A 5 -1.10 -15.74 1.09
N LEU A 6 -0.50 -14.93 0.22
CA LEU A 6 0.95 -14.94 -0.01
C LEU A 6 1.58 -13.80 0.80
N GLY A 7 2.21 -14.16 1.91
CA GLY A 7 2.82 -13.26 2.87
C GLY A 7 2.15 -13.30 4.25
N CYS A 8 2.98 -13.48 5.27
CA CYS A 8 2.59 -13.62 6.67
C CYS A 8 3.04 -12.44 7.55
N GLY A 9 3.36 -11.31 6.92
CA GLY A 9 3.71 -10.08 7.61
C GLY A 9 2.51 -9.46 8.34
N ARG A 10 2.71 -8.24 8.86
CA ARG A 10 1.73 -7.50 9.64
C ARG A 10 0.32 -7.51 9.00
N TRP A 11 0.20 -7.01 7.77
CA TRP A 11 -1.09 -6.87 7.08
C TRP A 11 -1.63 -8.22 6.59
N GLY A 12 -0.76 -9.08 6.05
CA GLY A 12 -1.15 -10.43 5.59
C GLY A 12 -1.73 -11.28 6.71
N SER A 13 -1.14 -11.23 7.91
CA SER A 13 -1.68 -11.94 9.07
C SER A 13 -3.06 -11.43 9.49
N PHE A 14 -3.27 -10.12 9.45
CA PHE A 14 -4.61 -9.56 9.72
C PHE A 14 -5.63 -10.02 8.68
N ILE A 15 -5.29 -9.96 7.39
CA ILE A 15 -6.20 -10.41 6.32
C ILE A 15 -6.54 -11.90 6.49
N ALA A 16 -5.55 -12.75 6.81
CA ALA A 16 -5.79 -14.17 7.03
C ALA A 16 -6.76 -14.40 8.20
N TRP A 17 -6.54 -13.73 9.32
CA TRP A 17 -7.45 -13.75 10.46
C TRP A 17 -8.85 -13.25 10.09
N TYR A 18 -8.95 -12.13 9.38
CA TYR A 18 -10.22 -11.55 8.93
C TYR A 18 -11.01 -12.52 8.03
N MET A 19 -10.33 -13.10 7.04
CA MET A 19 -10.96 -14.04 6.11
C MET A 19 -11.41 -15.34 6.77
N ASP A 20 -10.68 -15.83 7.75
CA ASP A 20 -11.06 -17.03 8.52
C ASP A 20 -12.12 -16.69 9.58
N SER A 21 -11.79 -15.81 10.52
CA SER A 21 -12.56 -15.62 11.75
C SER A 21 -13.81 -14.76 11.58
N VAL A 22 -13.77 -13.80 10.63
CA VAL A 22 -14.90 -12.89 10.38
C VAL A 22 -15.72 -13.34 9.17
N LYS A 23 -15.05 -13.81 8.11
CA LYS A 23 -15.70 -14.21 6.85
C LYS A 23 -15.93 -15.70 6.72
N HIS A 24 -15.43 -16.51 7.67
CA HIS A 24 -15.60 -17.97 7.71
C HIS A 24 -15.14 -18.69 6.44
N ASN A 25 -14.02 -18.23 5.84
CA ASN A 25 -13.41 -18.85 4.70
C ASN A 25 -12.38 -19.91 5.12
N ASN A 26 -12.07 -20.85 4.23
CA ASN A 26 -10.97 -21.80 4.39
C ASN A 26 -9.69 -21.12 3.92
N VAL A 27 -8.79 -20.80 4.85
CA VAL A 27 -7.62 -19.93 4.60
C VAL A 27 -6.33 -20.72 4.66
N MET A 28 -5.48 -20.53 3.65
CA MET A 28 -4.08 -20.98 3.67
C MET A 28 -3.16 -19.78 3.56
N VAL A 29 -2.14 -19.71 4.42
CA VAL A 29 -1.10 -18.68 4.42
C VAL A 29 0.23 -19.28 4.00
N TRP A 30 0.85 -18.67 3.01
CA TRP A 30 2.18 -19.01 2.56
C TRP A 30 3.21 -17.95 2.99
N GLY A 31 4.39 -18.41 3.37
CA GLY A 31 5.60 -17.61 3.52
C GLY A 31 6.80 -18.35 2.97
N ARG A 32 7.90 -17.64 2.75
CA ARG A 32 9.14 -18.20 2.21
C ARG A 32 9.74 -19.24 3.15
N GLU A 33 10.58 -20.13 2.62
CA GLU A 33 11.24 -21.22 3.37
C GLU A 33 11.93 -20.75 4.65
N ASN A 34 12.66 -19.63 4.58
CA ASN A 34 13.43 -19.08 5.70
C ASN A 34 12.78 -17.80 6.28
N ASP A 35 11.44 -17.70 6.26
CA ASP A 35 10.75 -16.54 6.83
C ASP A 35 10.54 -16.74 8.34
N PRO A 36 11.24 -15.98 9.20
CA PRO A 36 11.11 -16.11 10.64
C PRO A 36 9.71 -15.80 11.16
N LEU A 37 8.92 -15.00 10.42
CA LEU A 37 7.53 -14.69 10.79
C LEU A 37 6.64 -15.92 10.60
N LEU A 38 6.81 -16.64 9.47
CA LEU A 38 6.08 -17.88 9.24
C LEU A 38 6.49 -18.97 10.24
N ASP A 39 7.78 -19.13 10.52
CA ASP A 39 8.29 -20.12 11.48
C ASP A 39 7.70 -19.85 12.88
N ASN A 40 7.63 -18.59 13.29
CA ASN A 40 6.96 -18.23 14.54
C ASN A 40 5.47 -18.58 14.53
N LEU A 41 4.75 -18.28 13.44
CA LEU A 41 3.31 -18.61 13.30
C LEU A 41 3.07 -20.13 13.29
N ILE A 42 3.92 -20.92 12.66
CA ILE A 42 3.85 -22.40 12.70
C ILE A 42 4.00 -22.88 14.12
N LYS A 43 4.97 -22.34 14.89
CA LYS A 43 5.27 -22.77 16.25
C LYS A 43 4.25 -22.30 17.29
N THR A 44 3.81 -21.05 17.20
CA THR A 44 3.07 -20.37 18.27
C THR A 44 1.62 -20.02 17.90
N ARG A 45 1.29 -20.01 16.62
CA ARG A 45 0.02 -19.51 16.07
C ARG A 45 -0.21 -18.01 16.33
N LYS A 46 0.79 -17.27 16.81
CA LYS A 46 0.67 -15.88 17.23
C LYS A 46 1.76 -15.02 16.63
N ASN A 47 1.43 -13.74 16.40
CA ASN A 47 2.39 -12.66 16.22
C ASN A 47 1.97 -11.44 17.07
N ASP A 48 2.64 -10.30 16.92
CA ASP A 48 2.37 -9.10 17.69
C ASP A 48 0.96 -8.50 17.45
N TYR A 49 0.20 -9.02 16.49
CA TYR A 49 -1.04 -8.41 16.02
C TYR A 49 -2.26 -9.32 16.14
N VAL A 50 -2.11 -10.60 15.83
CA VAL A 50 -3.21 -11.56 15.77
C VAL A 50 -2.79 -12.93 16.27
N GLU A 51 -3.78 -13.69 16.76
CA GLU A 51 -3.68 -15.12 17.05
C GLU A 51 -4.44 -15.90 15.97
N PHE A 52 -3.78 -16.83 15.31
CA PHE A 52 -4.38 -17.66 14.25
C PHE A 52 -5.19 -18.82 14.83
N PRO A 53 -6.47 -18.93 14.48
CA PRO A 53 -7.24 -20.16 14.74
C PRO A 53 -6.56 -21.37 14.12
N LYS A 54 -6.88 -22.57 14.66
CA LYS A 54 -6.34 -23.84 14.12
C LYS A 54 -6.80 -24.13 12.68
N SER A 55 -7.91 -23.53 12.25
CA SER A 55 -8.47 -23.61 10.90
C SER A 55 -7.55 -23.01 9.82
N ILE A 56 -6.78 -21.97 10.15
CA ILE A 56 -5.84 -21.38 9.19
C ILE A 56 -4.69 -22.34 8.93
N GLN A 57 -4.51 -22.74 7.68
CA GLN A 57 -3.43 -23.60 7.24
C GLN A 57 -2.18 -22.76 6.98
N LEU A 58 -0.99 -23.29 7.31
CA LEU A 58 0.29 -22.63 7.10
C LEU A 58 1.18 -23.52 6.23
N THR A 59 1.82 -22.93 5.21
CA THR A 59 2.67 -23.70 4.30
C THR A 59 3.87 -22.87 3.83
N LYS A 60 5.00 -23.55 3.56
CA LYS A 60 6.16 -23.01 2.85
C LYS A 60 6.15 -23.39 1.36
N ASN A 61 5.28 -24.29 0.97
CA ASN A 61 5.18 -24.77 -0.41
C ASN A 61 4.27 -23.85 -1.22
N LEU A 62 4.88 -23.09 -2.16
CA LEU A 62 4.15 -22.13 -3.01
C LEU A 62 3.15 -22.82 -3.94
N GLU A 63 3.49 -23.98 -4.49
CA GLU A 63 2.61 -24.74 -5.38
C GLU A 63 1.37 -25.24 -4.61
N GLN A 64 1.55 -25.77 -3.40
CA GLN A 64 0.44 -26.13 -2.52
C GLN A 64 -0.47 -24.93 -2.24
N ALA A 65 0.12 -23.76 -1.97
CA ALA A 65 -0.64 -22.54 -1.72
C ALA A 65 -1.46 -22.09 -2.94
N LEU A 66 -0.88 -22.13 -4.14
CA LEU A 66 -1.60 -21.76 -5.37
C LEU A 66 -2.71 -22.77 -5.75
N ASN A 67 -2.50 -24.05 -5.46
CA ASN A 67 -3.52 -25.09 -5.73
C ASN A 67 -4.67 -25.09 -4.70
N HIS A 68 -4.51 -24.43 -3.54
CA HIS A 68 -5.52 -24.36 -2.51
C HIS A 68 -6.75 -23.52 -2.93
N SER A 69 -6.57 -22.47 -3.70
CA SER A 69 -7.59 -21.45 -3.97
C SER A 69 -7.50 -20.88 -5.37
N ASP A 70 -8.62 -20.35 -5.88
CA ASP A 70 -8.66 -19.53 -7.10
C ASP A 70 -8.48 -18.03 -6.79
N ILE A 71 -8.59 -17.63 -5.52
CA ILE A 71 -8.36 -16.25 -5.07
C ILE A 71 -7.06 -16.20 -4.26
N ILE A 72 -6.08 -15.52 -4.81
CA ILE A 72 -4.74 -15.36 -4.25
C ILE A 72 -4.58 -13.91 -3.80
N ILE A 73 -4.51 -13.68 -2.50
CA ILE A 73 -4.26 -12.35 -1.93
C ILE A 73 -2.76 -12.22 -1.67
N ILE A 74 -2.13 -11.18 -2.24
CA ILE A 74 -0.70 -10.92 -2.07
C ILE A 74 -0.52 -9.80 -1.06
N SER A 75 0.25 -10.06 0.00
CA SER A 75 0.56 -9.11 1.06
C SER A 75 2.01 -9.23 1.53
N ILE A 76 2.93 -8.89 0.65
CA ILE A 76 4.39 -8.86 0.88
C ILE A 76 4.91 -7.42 0.74
N SER A 77 6.23 -7.20 0.82
CA SER A 77 6.81 -5.91 0.41
C SER A 77 6.56 -5.66 -1.07
N ALA A 78 6.20 -4.43 -1.43
CA ALA A 78 5.95 -4.02 -2.82
C ALA A 78 7.12 -4.36 -3.75
N GLN A 79 8.36 -4.19 -3.28
CA GLN A 79 9.56 -4.46 -4.06
C GLN A 79 9.84 -5.95 -4.29
N GLY A 80 9.15 -6.84 -3.57
CA GLY A 80 9.27 -8.30 -3.73
C GLY A 80 8.29 -8.91 -4.75
N VAL A 81 7.38 -8.13 -5.33
CA VAL A 81 6.31 -8.67 -6.19
C VAL A 81 6.84 -9.29 -7.46
N ARG A 82 7.78 -8.65 -8.15
CA ARG A 82 8.38 -9.19 -9.38
C ARG A 82 9.11 -10.51 -9.14
N ASP A 83 9.87 -10.59 -8.05
CA ASP A 83 10.54 -11.83 -7.66
C ASP A 83 9.53 -12.93 -7.35
N LEU A 84 8.50 -12.65 -6.56
CA LEU A 84 7.42 -13.60 -6.28
C LEU A 84 6.76 -14.10 -7.58
N MET A 85 6.45 -13.20 -8.51
CA MET A 85 5.85 -13.58 -9.80
C MET A 85 6.78 -14.45 -10.65
N SER A 86 8.09 -14.26 -10.57
CA SER A 86 9.07 -15.12 -11.27
C SER A 86 9.03 -16.59 -10.80
N HIS A 87 8.61 -16.82 -9.54
CA HIS A 87 8.39 -18.15 -8.97
C HIS A 87 7.00 -18.69 -9.31
N ILE A 88 5.97 -17.83 -9.19
CA ILE A 88 4.57 -18.18 -9.51
C ILE A 88 4.42 -18.63 -10.97
N ASN A 89 5.07 -17.96 -11.90
CA ASN A 89 4.99 -18.26 -13.34
C ASN A 89 5.51 -19.65 -13.72
N LYS A 90 6.25 -20.31 -12.85
CA LYS A 90 6.72 -21.69 -13.04
C LYS A 90 5.65 -22.73 -12.69
N ILE A 91 4.55 -22.32 -12.07
CA ILE A 91 3.48 -23.19 -11.60
C ILE A 91 2.30 -23.04 -12.57
N PRO A 92 1.92 -24.09 -13.35
CA PRO A 92 1.00 -23.95 -14.49
C PRO A 92 -0.37 -23.32 -14.16
N CYS A 93 -0.91 -23.57 -12.98
CA CYS A 93 -2.25 -23.12 -12.59
C CYS A 93 -2.37 -21.60 -12.37
N TYR A 94 -1.26 -20.83 -12.36
CA TYR A 94 -1.31 -19.41 -12.01
C TYR A 94 -2.18 -18.56 -12.96
N LYS A 95 -2.27 -18.95 -14.24
CA LYS A 95 -3.03 -18.20 -15.25
C LYS A 95 -4.54 -18.16 -14.98
N ASP A 96 -5.03 -19.13 -14.24
CA ASP A 96 -6.45 -19.23 -13.90
C ASP A 96 -6.80 -18.51 -12.61
N LYS A 97 -5.81 -18.07 -11.84
CA LYS A 97 -5.99 -17.44 -10.54
C LYS A 97 -6.37 -15.97 -10.63
N THR A 98 -7.18 -15.53 -9.69
CA THR A 98 -7.45 -14.11 -9.41
C THR A 98 -6.46 -13.63 -8.36
N PHE A 99 -5.78 -12.54 -8.64
CA PHE A 99 -4.81 -11.93 -7.72
C PHE A 99 -5.36 -10.64 -7.11
N VAL A 100 -5.35 -10.56 -5.78
CA VAL A 100 -5.75 -9.36 -5.03
C VAL A 100 -4.52 -8.77 -4.35
N LEU A 101 -4.12 -7.58 -4.75
CA LEU A 101 -2.94 -6.88 -4.24
C LEU A 101 -3.33 -6.01 -3.04
N CYS A 102 -2.68 -6.22 -1.90
CA CYS A 102 -2.95 -5.45 -0.67
C CYS A 102 -1.79 -4.52 -0.27
N MET A 103 -0.78 -4.40 -1.14
CA MET A 103 0.38 -3.54 -0.90
C MET A 103 0.10 -2.10 -1.32
N LYS A 104 0.74 -1.17 -0.63
CA LYS A 104 0.64 0.28 -0.87
C LYS A 104 1.99 0.80 -1.35
N GLY A 105 2.40 0.41 -2.57
CA GLY A 105 3.70 0.75 -3.14
C GLY A 105 3.73 0.70 -4.66
N ILE A 106 4.81 1.21 -5.22
CA ILE A 106 5.17 1.21 -6.64
C ILE A 106 6.55 0.57 -6.75
N GLU A 107 6.82 -0.18 -7.80
CA GLU A 107 8.13 -0.77 -8.03
C GLU A 107 9.17 0.32 -8.29
N ASP A 108 10.20 0.41 -7.46
CA ASP A 108 11.19 1.50 -7.52
C ASP A 108 12.14 1.40 -8.72
N SER A 109 12.46 0.18 -9.15
CA SER A 109 13.34 -0.06 -10.29
C SER A 109 12.76 0.42 -11.61
N THR A 110 11.42 0.39 -11.79
CA THR A 110 10.75 0.71 -13.06
C THR A 110 9.77 1.87 -12.99
N GLY A 111 9.27 2.22 -11.79
CA GLY A 111 8.17 3.16 -11.61
C GLY A 111 6.80 2.58 -11.98
N LYS A 112 6.68 1.24 -12.10
CA LYS A 112 5.42 0.57 -12.44
C LYS A 112 4.56 0.30 -11.23
N ARG A 113 3.24 0.42 -11.42
CA ARG A 113 2.26 -0.05 -10.44
C ARG A 113 2.35 -1.57 -10.31
N LEU A 114 1.97 -2.12 -9.18
CA LEU A 114 2.09 -3.55 -8.94
C LEU A 114 1.18 -4.37 -9.85
N SER A 115 0.01 -3.83 -10.24
CA SER A 115 -0.84 -4.47 -11.25
C SER A 115 -0.14 -4.55 -12.62
N GLU A 116 0.63 -3.52 -13.02
CA GLU A 116 1.43 -3.55 -14.24
C GLU A 116 2.54 -4.63 -14.18
N VAL A 117 3.14 -4.83 -13.00
CA VAL A 117 4.13 -5.91 -12.79
C VAL A 117 3.49 -7.29 -12.98
N LEU A 118 2.27 -7.51 -12.47
CA LEU A 118 1.54 -8.76 -12.68
C LEU A 118 1.18 -8.98 -14.16
N ILE A 119 0.71 -7.93 -14.85
CA ILE A 119 0.37 -8.00 -16.28
C ILE A 119 1.62 -8.37 -17.10
N GLU A 120 2.76 -7.76 -16.83
CA GLU A 120 4.03 -8.10 -17.47
C GLU A 120 4.48 -9.55 -17.20
N SER A 121 4.07 -10.08 -16.05
CA SER A 121 4.31 -11.47 -15.68
C SER A 121 3.31 -12.45 -16.31
N GLY A 122 2.42 -11.98 -17.21
CA GLY A 122 1.49 -12.80 -17.95
C GLY A 122 0.14 -13.06 -17.29
N VAL A 123 -0.19 -12.34 -16.21
CA VAL A 123 -1.53 -12.39 -15.59
C VAL A 123 -2.51 -11.56 -16.40
N ASP A 124 -3.69 -12.10 -16.68
CA ASP A 124 -4.77 -11.35 -17.33
C ASP A 124 -5.20 -10.18 -16.41
N LYS A 125 -5.20 -8.96 -16.97
CA LYS A 125 -5.61 -7.76 -16.23
C LYS A 125 -6.99 -7.87 -15.59
N ASN A 126 -7.90 -8.62 -16.23
CA ASN A 126 -9.26 -8.85 -15.72
C ASN A 126 -9.30 -9.77 -14.48
N LYS A 127 -8.19 -10.40 -14.13
CA LYS A 127 -8.01 -11.24 -12.93
C LYS A 127 -7.18 -10.56 -11.84
N ILE A 128 -6.96 -9.25 -11.96
CA ILE A 128 -6.19 -8.46 -10.98
C ILE A 128 -7.12 -7.47 -10.29
N ALA A 129 -7.10 -7.49 -8.98
CA ALA A 129 -7.76 -6.51 -8.13
C ALA A 129 -6.79 -5.93 -7.10
N VAL A 130 -7.13 -4.78 -6.54
CA VAL A 130 -6.43 -4.15 -5.42
C VAL A 130 -7.38 -3.96 -4.25
N TRP A 131 -6.88 -4.18 -3.04
CA TRP A 131 -7.60 -3.96 -1.80
C TRP A 131 -6.78 -3.05 -0.90
N VAL A 132 -7.20 -1.79 -0.77
CA VAL A 132 -6.48 -0.75 -0.03
C VAL A 132 -7.46 0.15 0.73
N GLY A 133 -6.94 1.08 1.52
CA GLY A 133 -7.73 2.05 2.28
C GLY A 133 -7.21 2.23 3.70
N PRO A 134 -7.88 3.06 4.51
CA PRO A 134 -7.47 3.38 5.87
C PRO A 134 -7.64 2.18 6.83
N GLY A 135 -6.89 2.19 7.90
CA GLY A 135 -7.06 1.29 9.03
C GLY A 135 -5.77 0.82 9.67
N HIS A 136 -5.89 0.59 10.94
CA HIS A 136 -4.84 -0.02 11.76
C HIS A 136 -5.30 -1.38 12.27
N ILE A 137 -4.41 -2.37 12.22
CA ILE A 137 -4.71 -3.73 12.68
C ILE A 137 -5.19 -3.72 14.13
N GLN A 138 -4.58 -2.87 14.96
CA GLN A 138 -4.94 -2.72 16.37
C GLN A 138 -6.39 -2.27 16.60
N GLU A 139 -6.97 -1.55 15.65
CA GLU A 139 -8.37 -1.13 15.70
C GLU A 139 -9.29 -2.25 15.21
N PHE A 140 -8.95 -2.86 14.07
CA PHE A 140 -9.72 -3.98 13.53
C PHE A 140 -9.79 -5.18 14.50
N THR A 141 -8.68 -5.50 15.18
CA THR A 141 -8.67 -6.59 16.18
C THR A 141 -9.49 -6.26 17.44
N ARG A 142 -9.78 -4.99 17.70
CA ARG A 142 -10.75 -4.54 18.71
C ARG A 142 -12.17 -4.39 18.16
N MET A 143 -12.41 -4.88 16.94
CA MET A 143 -13.70 -4.81 16.24
C MET A 143 -14.19 -3.37 15.98
N VAL A 144 -13.26 -2.41 15.83
CA VAL A 144 -13.59 -1.04 15.40
C VAL A 144 -13.79 -1.04 13.89
N PRO A 145 -15.00 -0.71 13.39
CA PRO A 145 -15.30 -0.77 11.97
C PRO A 145 -14.62 0.34 11.18
N ASN A 146 -14.31 0.05 9.91
CA ASN A 146 -13.75 1.04 8.98
C ASN A 146 -14.21 0.78 7.53
N CYS A 147 -13.90 1.72 6.64
CA CYS A 147 -14.19 1.63 5.22
C CYS A 147 -12.90 1.43 4.43
N MET A 148 -12.94 0.58 3.40
CA MET A 148 -11.84 0.36 2.47
C MET A 148 -12.35 0.36 1.03
N ILE A 149 -11.48 0.22 0.05
CA ILE A 149 -11.83 0.14 -1.36
C ILE A 149 -11.26 -1.14 -1.97
N ILE A 150 -12.06 -1.79 -2.82
CA ILE A 150 -11.62 -2.81 -3.76
C ILE A 150 -11.81 -2.28 -5.16
N ASP A 151 -10.80 -2.42 -6.00
CA ASP A 151 -10.79 -1.92 -7.37
C ASP A 151 -10.16 -2.94 -8.32
N SER A 152 -10.57 -2.95 -9.58
CA SER A 152 -10.11 -3.88 -10.60
C SER A 152 -10.33 -3.29 -11.99
N TYR A 153 -9.62 -3.80 -13.00
CA TYR A 153 -9.97 -3.55 -14.40
C TYR A 153 -11.29 -4.20 -14.83
N ASN A 154 -11.79 -5.18 -14.06
CA ASN A 154 -13.02 -5.91 -14.31
C ASN A 154 -14.09 -5.54 -13.25
N PRO A 155 -15.13 -4.76 -13.60
CA PRO A 155 -16.17 -4.35 -12.65
C PRO A 155 -16.91 -5.52 -11.99
N GLU A 156 -17.11 -6.63 -12.69
CA GLU A 156 -17.77 -7.83 -12.13
C GLU A 156 -16.89 -8.48 -11.06
N LEU A 157 -15.55 -8.51 -11.27
CA LEU A 157 -14.62 -8.98 -10.25
C LEU A 157 -14.64 -8.05 -9.02
N THR A 158 -14.64 -6.73 -9.23
CA THR A 158 -14.74 -5.78 -8.11
C THR A 158 -15.99 -6.01 -7.29
N LYS A 159 -17.15 -6.12 -7.96
CA LYS A 159 -18.43 -6.38 -7.31
C LYS A 159 -18.41 -7.71 -6.54
N PHE A 160 -17.96 -8.78 -7.18
CA PHE A 160 -17.85 -10.11 -6.56
C PHE A 160 -17.00 -10.07 -5.28
N LEU A 161 -15.82 -9.42 -5.32
CA LEU A 161 -14.93 -9.33 -4.15
C LEU A 161 -15.56 -8.47 -3.04
N VAL A 162 -16.19 -7.35 -3.38
CA VAL A 162 -16.88 -6.49 -2.41
C VAL A 162 -18.01 -7.25 -1.71
N GLU A 163 -18.87 -7.94 -2.45
CA GLU A 163 -19.99 -8.72 -1.88
C GLU A 163 -19.51 -9.84 -0.95
N ASN A 164 -18.42 -10.52 -1.32
CA ASN A 164 -17.92 -11.65 -0.55
C ASN A 164 -17.01 -11.25 0.62
N PHE A 165 -16.31 -10.10 0.53
CA PHE A 165 -15.35 -9.67 1.56
C PHE A 165 -15.97 -8.70 2.58
N SER A 166 -17.06 -8.01 2.27
CA SER A 166 -17.73 -7.07 3.18
C SER A 166 -18.24 -7.75 4.45
N SER A 167 -18.19 -7.03 5.56
CA SER A 167 -18.72 -7.44 6.86
C SER A 167 -19.07 -6.20 7.69
N ASP A 168 -19.60 -6.38 8.89
CA ASP A 168 -19.82 -5.29 9.84
C ASP A 168 -18.52 -4.62 10.30
N LEU A 169 -17.37 -5.32 10.17
CA LEU A 169 -16.05 -4.77 10.51
C LEU A 169 -15.44 -3.96 9.37
N ILE A 170 -15.60 -4.39 8.11
CA ILE A 170 -15.04 -3.67 6.96
C ILE A 170 -16.12 -3.50 5.90
N ARG A 171 -16.51 -2.25 5.67
CA ARG A 171 -17.33 -1.86 4.54
C ARG A 171 -16.43 -1.53 3.35
N TYR A 172 -16.66 -2.17 2.20
CA TYR A 172 -15.92 -1.85 0.98
C TYR A 172 -16.72 -0.94 0.06
N TYR A 173 -16.01 0.00 -0.55
CA TYR A 173 -16.49 0.77 -1.69
C TYR A 173 -16.02 0.09 -2.97
N ILE A 174 -16.88 0.10 -3.98
CA ILE A 174 -16.58 -0.40 -5.34
C ILE A 174 -15.74 0.65 -6.05
N GLY A 175 -14.48 0.30 -6.37
CA GLY A 175 -13.60 1.13 -7.18
C GLY A 175 -13.96 1.06 -8.66
N ASN A 176 -13.55 2.08 -9.40
CA ASN A 176 -13.70 2.18 -10.85
C ASN A 176 -12.49 2.84 -11.53
N ASP A 177 -11.38 2.94 -10.81
CA ASP A 177 -10.12 3.52 -11.27
C ASP A 177 -8.93 2.87 -10.55
N ILE A 178 -8.56 1.67 -10.97
CA ILE A 178 -7.44 0.93 -10.37
C ILE A 178 -6.11 1.72 -10.48
N ILE A 179 -5.96 2.57 -11.52
CA ILE A 179 -4.75 3.39 -11.70
C ILE A 179 -4.62 4.37 -10.54
N GLY A 180 -5.66 5.17 -10.31
CA GLY A 180 -5.67 6.14 -9.22
C GLY A 180 -5.66 5.49 -7.85
N THR A 181 -6.35 4.36 -7.68
CA THR A 181 -6.39 3.60 -6.43
C THR A 181 -5.00 3.11 -6.02
N GLU A 182 -4.20 2.54 -6.94
CA GLU A 182 -2.83 2.10 -6.64
C GLU A 182 -1.88 3.27 -6.39
N ILE A 183 -1.92 4.30 -7.24
CA ILE A 183 -1.05 5.49 -7.10
C ILE A 183 -1.36 6.20 -5.79
N GLY A 184 -2.63 6.45 -5.49
CA GLY A 184 -3.06 7.10 -4.27
C GLY A 184 -2.61 6.34 -3.01
N ALA A 185 -2.83 5.02 -3.00
CA ALA A 185 -2.43 4.17 -1.89
C ALA A 185 -0.92 4.14 -1.66
N ALA A 186 -0.12 4.20 -2.71
CA ALA A 186 1.34 4.27 -2.61
C ALA A 186 1.80 5.66 -2.14
N ALA A 187 1.30 6.72 -2.78
CA ALA A 187 1.72 8.10 -2.56
C ALA A 187 1.47 8.59 -1.12
N LYS A 188 0.44 8.10 -0.43
CA LYS A 188 0.21 8.47 0.96
C LYS A 188 1.40 8.17 1.89
N ASN A 189 2.20 7.15 1.57
CA ASN A 189 3.39 6.81 2.33
C ASN A 189 4.49 7.86 2.20
N VAL A 190 4.59 8.50 1.03
CA VAL A 190 5.49 9.64 0.79
C VAL A 190 5.02 10.85 1.60
N MET A 191 3.73 11.17 1.56
CA MET A 191 3.14 12.24 2.37
C MET A 191 3.31 11.97 3.87
N GLY A 192 3.26 10.69 4.29
CA GLY A 192 3.57 10.26 5.64
C GLY A 192 5.00 10.60 6.08
N ILE A 193 6.00 10.40 5.21
CA ILE A 193 7.39 10.81 5.48
C ILE A 193 7.46 12.34 5.63
N GLY A 194 6.87 13.10 4.70
CA GLY A 194 6.82 14.56 4.77
C GLY A 194 6.17 15.07 6.06
N ALA A 195 5.04 14.47 6.48
CA ALA A 195 4.38 14.80 7.73
C ALA A 195 5.27 14.55 8.97
N GLY A 196 6.01 13.44 8.95
CA GLY A 196 6.99 13.15 9.99
C GLY A 196 8.15 14.13 10.02
N MET A 197 8.65 14.56 8.85
CA MET A 197 9.67 15.61 8.78
C MET A 197 9.17 16.92 9.40
N LEU A 198 7.92 17.32 9.11
CA LEU A 198 7.30 18.50 9.71
C LEU A 198 7.16 18.37 11.24
N ASP A 199 6.80 17.18 11.74
CA ASP A 199 6.77 16.93 13.19
C ASP A 199 8.17 17.08 13.82
N GLY A 200 9.19 16.51 13.19
CA GLY A 200 10.57 16.57 13.67
C GLY A 200 11.17 17.98 13.67
N LEU A 201 10.71 18.85 12.75
CA LEU A 201 11.08 20.26 12.65
C LEU A 201 10.28 21.19 13.60
N GLY A 202 9.30 20.65 14.33
CA GLY A 202 8.43 21.47 15.17
C GLY A 202 7.38 22.30 14.40
N CYS A 203 7.07 21.92 13.16
CA CYS A 203 6.13 22.61 12.27
C CYS A 203 4.84 21.80 11.98
N PRO A 204 4.18 21.17 12.97
CA PRO A 204 3.05 20.26 12.71
C PRO A 204 1.85 20.96 12.07
N VAL A 205 1.69 22.27 12.22
CA VAL A 205 0.61 23.06 11.60
C VAL A 205 0.65 23.01 10.07
N LEU A 206 1.84 22.83 9.48
CA LEU A 206 2.02 22.73 8.02
C LEU A 206 1.49 21.40 7.43
N LYS A 207 1.14 20.42 8.26
CA LYS A 207 0.50 19.19 7.76
C LYS A 207 -0.83 19.47 7.04
N GLY A 208 -1.58 20.50 7.43
CA GLY A 208 -2.79 20.92 6.70
C GLY A 208 -2.49 21.32 5.27
N ALA A 209 -1.45 22.14 5.06
CA ALA A 209 -0.98 22.51 3.73
C ALA A 209 -0.42 21.29 2.96
N LEU A 210 0.34 20.41 3.63
CA LEU A 210 0.82 19.16 3.05
C LEU A 210 -0.33 18.26 2.59
N MET A 211 -1.42 18.15 3.35
CA MET A 211 -2.60 17.37 2.97
C MET A 211 -3.25 17.91 1.71
N ALA A 212 -3.52 19.22 1.66
CA ALA A 212 -4.19 19.85 0.53
C ALA A 212 -3.32 19.81 -0.74
N ARG A 213 -2.08 20.23 -0.63
CA ARG A 213 -1.16 20.33 -1.78
C ARG A 213 -0.62 18.95 -2.20
N GLY A 214 -0.41 18.03 -1.25
CA GLY A 214 -0.03 16.65 -1.53
C GLY A 214 -1.13 15.87 -2.27
N ALA A 215 -2.39 16.01 -1.84
CA ALA A 215 -3.51 15.41 -2.55
C ALA A 215 -3.65 15.97 -3.98
N TYR A 216 -3.44 17.28 -4.16
CA TYR A 216 -3.43 17.90 -5.49
C TYR A 216 -2.27 17.37 -6.35
N GLU A 217 -1.05 17.32 -5.83
CA GLU A 217 0.12 16.77 -6.55
C GLU A 217 -0.15 15.34 -7.03
N VAL A 218 -0.67 14.50 -6.14
CA VAL A 218 -1.01 13.09 -6.47
C VAL A 218 -2.15 13.02 -7.49
N SER A 219 -3.13 13.93 -7.44
CA SER A 219 -4.20 13.99 -8.43
C SER A 219 -3.66 14.28 -9.84
N GLN A 220 -2.65 15.16 -9.98
CA GLN A 220 -1.99 15.44 -11.25
C GLN A 220 -1.21 14.22 -11.77
N LEU A 221 -0.51 13.49 -10.90
CA LEU A 221 0.17 12.24 -11.27
C LEU A 221 -0.82 11.18 -11.76
N ILE A 222 -1.95 11.01 -11.06
CA ILE A 222 -3.02 10.09 -11.45
C ILE A 222 -3.57 10.46 -12.83
N LYS A 223 -3.89 11.74 -13.05
CA LYS A 223 -4.37 12.24 -14.34
C LYS A 223 -3.37 11.96 -15.47
N ALA A 224 -2.10 12.30 -15.26
CA ALA A 224 -1.06 12.09 -16.27
C ALA A 224 -0.86 10.59 -16.60
N LYS A 225 -1.10 9.70 -15.63
CA LYS A 225 -1.07 8.24 -15.83
C LYS A 225 -2.34 7.68 -16.47
N GLY A 226 -3.35 8.52 -16.72
CA GLY A 226 -4.63 8.14 -17.34
C GLY A 226 -5.69 7.64 -16.36
N GLY A 227 -5.54 7.90 -15.07
CA GLY A 227 -6.53 7.64 -14.03
C GLY A 227 -7.44 8.83 -13.75
N ASN A 228 -8.39 8.64 -12.85
CA ASN A 228 -9.31 9.67 -12.39
C ASN A 228 -8.69 10.48 -11.24
N GLN A 229 -8.51 11.80 -11.44
CA GLN A 229 -7.97 12.72 -10.42
C GLN A 229 -8.69 12.63 -9.06
N LEU A 230 -9.99 12.33 -9.06
CA LEU A 230 -10.80 12.24 -7.84
C LEU A 230 -10.36 11.08 -6.93
N SER A 231 -9.67 10.08 -7.46
CA SER A 231 -9.12 8.98 -6.66
C SER A 231 -8.15 9.46 -5.58
N ALA A 232 -7.43 10.58 -5.82
CA ALA A 232 -6.56 11.19 -4.81
C ALA A 232 -7.32 11.70 -3.57
N TYR A 233 -8.59 12.01 -3.70
CA TYR A 233 -9.44 12.49 -2.60
C TYR A 233 -10.26 11.37 -1.95
N GLY A 234 -10.12 10.14 -2.45
CA GLY A 234 -10.83 8.95 -1.97
C GLY A 234 -10.12 8.23 -0.82
N LEU A 235 -10.67 7.05 -0.48
CA LEU A 235 -10.18 6.20 0.63
C LEU A 235 -8.76 5.68 0.42
N CYS A 236 -8.30 5.55 -0.82
CA CYS A 236 -6.95 5.06 -1.11
C CYS A 236 -5.85 6.06 -0.72
N HIS A 237 -6.14 7.37 -0.69
CA HIS A 237 -5.14 8.41 -0.46
C HIS A 237 -5.56 9.37 0.67
N LEU A 238 -6.35 10.42 0.38
CA LEU A 238 -6.75 11.41 1.39
C LEU A 238 -7.47 10.75 2.58
N GLY A 239 -8.34 9.79 2.32
CA GLY A 239 -9.05 9.04 3.35
C GLY A 239 -8.15 8.20 4.27
N ASP A 240 -6.92 7.88 3.83
CA ASP A 240 -5.93 7.14 4.64
C ASP A 240 -4.90 8.08 5.33
N TYR A 241 -5.10 9.40 5.26
CA TYR A 241 -4.16 10.37 5.84
C TYR A 241 -4.18 10.39 7.37
N GLU A 242 -5.36 10.21 7.99
CA GLU A 242 -5.43 10.14 9.44
C GLU A 242 -4.53 9.01 9.96
N ALA A 243 -4.70 7.80 9.41
CA ALA A 243 -3.88 6.64 9.77
C ALA A 243 -2.40 6.75 9.37
N THR A 244 -2.01 7.75 8.56
CA THR A 244 -0.67 7.85 8.00
C THR A 244 0.10 9.08 8.48
N LEU A 245 -0.50 10.28 8.43
CA LEU A 245 0.15 11.55 8.75
C LEU A 245 0.08 11.88 10.25
N PHE A 246 -0.95 11.42 10.94
CA PHE A 246 -1.21 11.77 12.33
C PHE A 246 -0.99 10.60 13.29
N SER A 247 -1.13 9.37 12.83
CA SER A 247 -0.99 8.19 13.67
C SER A 247 0.44 7.95 14.15
N GLN A 248 0.58 7.62 15.43
CA GLN A 248 1.84 7.17 16.03
C GLN A 248 2.26 5.77 15.53
N HIS A 249 1.33 5.01 14.93
CA HIS A 249 1.59 3.68 14.39
C HIS A 249 2.13 3.71 12.95
N SER A 250 2.18 4.88 12.30
CA SER A 250 2.72 5.03 10.95
C SER A 250 4.25 4.97 10.94
N HIS A 251 4.79 3.91 10.33
CA HIS A 251 6.25 3.76 10.17
C HIS A 251 6.85 4.87 9.29
N ASN A 252 6.14 5.29 8.23
CA ASN A 252 6.62 6.34 7.33
C ASN A 252 6.70 7.69 8.05
N ARG A 253 5.66 8.06 8.83
CA ARG A 253 5.68 9.28 9.63
C ARG A 253 6.82 9.25 10.66
N LYS A 254 6.92 8.15 11.40
CA LYS A 254 7.98 8.01 12.42
C LYS A 254 9.38 8.04 11.81
N PHE A 255 9.56 7.42 10.64
CA PHE A 255 10.82 7.50 9.89
C PHE A 255 11.17 8.94 9.53
N GLY A 256 10.24 9.71 8.94
CA GLY A 256 10.46 11.12 8.59
C GLY A 256 10.83 11.98 9.80
N GLU A 257 10.15 11.79 10.93
CA GLU A 257 10.43 12.49 12.18
C GLU A 257 11.85 12.19 12.70
N MET A 258 12.21 10.90 12.78
CA MET A 258 13.53 10.48 13.27
C MET A 258 14.65 10.89 12.31
N PHE A 259 14.40 10.84 10.99
CA PHE A 259 15.37 11.22 9.98
C PHE A 259 15.86 12.66 10.15
N VAL A 260 14.93 13.61 10.29
CA VAL A 260 15.32 15.04 10.46
C VAL A 260 15.92 15.36 11.84
N LYS A 261 15.65 14.52 12.84
CA LYS A 261 16.29 14.58 14.16
C LYS A 261 17.67 13.91 14.20
N GLY A 262 18.09 13.23 13.12
CA GLY A 262 19.33 12.46 13.10
C GLY A 262 19.29 11.18 13.95
N GLU A 263 18.09 10.66 14.23
CA GLU A 263 17.87 9.46 15.02
C GLU A 263 17.80 8.20 14.15
N PRO A 264 18.34 7.05 14.58
CA PRO A 264 18.31 5.81 13.80
C PRO A 264 16.88 5.21 13.74
N PHE A 265 16.49 4.71 12.56
CA PHE A 265 15.23 4.01 12.34
C PHE A 265 15.48 2.61 11.75
N SER A 266 15.03 1.55 12.43
CA SER A 266 15.33 0.16 12.08
C SER A 266 14.20 -0.58 11.36
N LYS A 267 13.02 0.06 11.16
CA LYS A 267 11.87 -0.57 10.53
C LYS A 267 11.77 -0.19 9.06
N LEU A 268 11.02 -0.98 8.28
CA LEU A 268 10.75 -0.66 6.89
C LEU A 268 9.87 0.59 6.78
N ALA A 269 10.33 1.57 5.98
CA ALA A 269 9.58 2.74 5.54
C ALA A 269 9.39 2.67 4.00
N GLU A 270 8.29 2.08 3.55
CA GLU A 270 8.03 1.87 2.12
C GLU A 270 7.94 3.18 1.31
N GLY A 271 7.65 4.28 1.98
CA GLY A 271 7.62 5.62 1.38
C GLY A 271 8.95 6.02 0.73
N VAL A 272 10.09 5.52 1.21
CA VAL A 272 11.43 5.83 0.63
C VAL A 272 11.54 5.26 -0.79
N ALA A 273 11.19 3.99 -0.99
CA ALA A 273 11.17 3.38 -2.32
C ALA A 273 10.09 4.02 -3.20
N THR A 274 8.91 4.31 -2.62
CA THR A 274 7.80 4.95 -3.33
C THR A 274 8.16 6.36 -3.81
N THR A 275 8.91 7.15 -3.03
CA THR A 275 9.38 8.48 -3.45
C THR A 275 10.17 8.39 -4.75
N LYS A 276 11.15 7.48 -4.82
CA LYS A 276 11.95 7.25 -6.03
C LYS A 276 11.11 6.79 -7.21
N ALA A 277 10.18 5.86 -6.97
CA ALA A 277 9.29 5.32 -8.00
C ALA A 277 8.35 6.40 -8.57
N MET A 278 7.77 7.25 -7.72
CA MET A 278 6.91 8.36 -8.15
C MET A 278 7.68 9.38 -8.99
N LEU A 279 8.89 9.75 -8.59
CA LEU A 279 9.73 10.66 -9.38
C LEU A 279 10.13 10.05 -10.72
N LYS A 280 10.44 8.76 -10.77
CA LYS A 280 10.68 8.05 -12.04
C LYS A 280 9.45 8.07 -12.93
N MET A 281 8.26 7.80 -12.39
CA MET A 281 6.99 7.87 -13.12
C MET A 281 6.74 9.30 -13.64
N ALA A 282 6.93 10.32 -12.81
CA ALA A 282 6.75 11.72 -13.16
C ALA A 282 7.68 12.14 -14.30
N ASN A 283 8.96 11.75 -14.25
CA ASN A 283 9.93 12.01 -15.32
C ASN A 283 9.50 11.39 -16.65
N HIS A 284 8.98 10.17 -16.67
CA HIS A 284 8.47 9.55 -17.89
C HIS A 284 7.23 10.25 -18.45
N LEU A 285 6.46 10.93 -17.60
CA LEU A 285 5.23 11.64 -17.96
C LEU A 285 5.43 13.13 -18.19
N ASN A 286 6.67 13.64 -18.04
CA ASN A 286 7.03 15.07 -18.11
C ASN A 286 6.18 15.96 -17.19
N ILE A 287 5.96 15.53 -15.95
CA ILE A 287 5.27 16.32 -14.92
C ILE A 287 6.18 16.55 -13.71
N GLU A 288 5.89 17.60 -12.97
CA GLU A 288 6.60 17.92 -11.73
C GLU A 288 5.81 17.44 -10.51
N LEU A 289 6.54 16.91 -9.53
CA LEU A 289 6.02 16.53 -8.20
C LEU A 289 6.84 17.28 -7.13
N PRO A 290 6.57 18.56 -6.91
CA PRO A 290 7.44 19.42 -6.09
C PRO A 290 7.54 18.96 -4.62
N ILE A 291 6.48 18.43 -4.02
CA ILE A 291 6.50 17.93 -2.64
C ILE A 291 7.29 16.62 -2.57
N THR A 292 7.03 15.70 -3.49
CA THR A 292 7.77 14.43 -3.60
C THR A 292 9.25 14.69 -3.85
N GLN A 293 9.59 15.65 -4.72
CA GLN A 293 10.98 16.04 -5.00
C GLN A 293 11.66 16.67 -3.78
N ALA A 294 10.94 17.50 -3.03
CA ALA A 294 11.43 18.10 -1.79
C ALA A 294 11.80 17.01 -0.77
N ILE A 295 10.93 16.03 -0.59
CA ILE A 295 11.18 14.88 0.30
C ILE A 295 12.41 14.09 -0.19
N ASP A 296 12.53 13.79 -1.48
CA ASP A 296 13.69 13.10 -2.05
C ASP A 296 14.99 13.84 -1.81
N ASN A 297 14.98 15.17 -1.99
CA ASN A 297 16.15 16.02 -1.79
C ASN A 297 16.64 15.98 -0.34
N ILE A 298 15.72 15.96 0.64
CA ILE A 298 16.04 15.83 2.06
C ILE A 298 16.61 14.42 2.32
N LEU A 299 15.94 13.37 1.85
CA LEU A 299 16.36 11.97 2.07
C LEU A 299 17.74 11.65 1.49
N ASN A 300 18.13 12.32 0.39
CA ASN A 300 19.43 12.17 -0.22
C ASN A 300 20.47 13.20 0.28
N ASN A 301 20.18 13.96 1.33
CA ASN A 301 21.03 15.00 1.93
C ASN A 301 21.52 16.07 0.91
N LYS A 302 20.73 16.34 -0.13
CA LYS A 302 21.04 17.40 -1.10
C LYS A 302 20.82 18.80 -0.51
N PHE A 303 19.80 18.90 0.34
CA PHE A 303 19.42 20.11 1.05
C PHE A 303 19.00 19.75 2.49
N THR A 304 19.18 20.71 3.39
CA THR A 304 18.62 20.58 4.74
C THR A 304 17.10 20.76 4.71
N PRO A 305 16.36 20.21 5.67
CA PRO A 305 14.91 20.43 5.75
C PRO A 305 14.52 21.90 5.81
N GLN A 306 15.32 22.74 6.48
CA GLN A 306 15.06 24.18 6.58
C GLN A 306 15.23 24.86 5.19
N GLN A 307 16.29 24.54 4.46
CA GLN A 307 16.49 25.08 3.11
C GLN A 307 15.32 24.72 2.17
N ILE A 308 14.78 23.51 2.28
CA ILE A 308 13.61 23.11 1.49
C ILE A 308 12.36 23.90 1.88
N LEU A 309 12.13 24.14 3.18
CA LEU A 309 11.00 24.97 3.61
C LEU A 309 11.16 26.41 3.09
N ASP A 310 12.35 27.00 3.22
CA ASP A 310 12.63 28.36 2.75
C ASP A 310 12.41 28.46 1.22
N GLU A 311 12.87 27.46 0.46
CA GLU A 311 12.61 27.39 -0.99
C GLU A 311 11.12 27.30 -1.31
N LEU A 312 10.39 26.42 -0.65
CA LEU A 312 8.95 26.24 -0.92
C LEU A 312 8.14 27.51 -0.61
N PHE A 313 8.52 28.25 0.44
CA PHE A 313 7.85 29.48 0.84
C PHE A 313 8.31 30.73 0.06
N SER A 314 9.46 30.68 -0.61
CA SER A 314 9.95 31.76 -1.47
C SER A 314 9.42 31.73 -2.91
N ARG A 315 8.67 30.70 -3.28
CA ARG A 315 8.09 30.56 -4.63
C ARG A 315 7.06 31.64 -4.90
N ASP A 316 6.96 32.03 -6.17
CA ASP A 316 5.93 32.96 -6.63
C ASP A 316 4.52 32.50 -6.28
N ASN A 317 3.64 33.46 -5.99
CA ASN A 317 2.23 33.19 -5.74
C ASN A 317 1.58 32.55 -6.96
N LYS A 318 0.93 31.44 -6.74
CA LYS A 318 0.18 30.68 -7.77
C LYS A 318 -1.29 30.62 -7.41
N LYS A 319 -2.15 30.38 -8.41
CA LYS A 319 -3.53 29.99 -8.14
C LYS A 319 -3.53 28.66 -7.39
N GLU A 320 -4.51 28.45 -6.50
CA GLU A 320 -4.63 27.19 -5.76
C GLU A 320 -4.87 26.02 -6.70
N PHE A 321 -5.70 26.22 -7.71
CA PHE A 321 -5.97 25.25 -8.78
C PHE A 321 -5.79 25.94 -10.14
N ASP A 322 -5.12 25.27 -11.06
CA ASP A 322 -5.10 25.65 -12.46
C ASP A 322 -6.40 25.12 -13.11
N ASN A 323 -7.14 26.01 -13.79
CA ASN A 323 -8.37 25.68 -14.49
C ASN A 323 -8.08 24.92 -15.78
#